data_46b88aa1d22c3b76c184cb83a40ea097
#
_entry.id   46b88aa1d22c3b76c184cb83a40ea097
#
_cell.length_a   1.000
_cell.length_b   1.000
_cell.length_c   1.000
_cell.angle_alpha   90.00
_cell.angle_beta   90.00
_cell.angle_gamma   90.00
#
_symmetry.space_group_name_H-M   'P 1'
#
loop_
_entity.id
_entity.type
_entity.pdbx_description
1 polymer ?
#
loop_
_entity_poly.entity_id
_entity_poly.type
_entity_poly.pdbx_seq_one_letter_code
_entity_poly.pdbx_strand_id
1 'polypeptide(L)'
;MTSTRTEIPKKPAALRGSKISKKVWIKASPETVYKALTESKQLARWFCDRASCDAREGKEFVACWKSGKSSRQGRALFTRVAPDSLLELLWIDDGEGERPESAGHTLSYEIRSKSGMTELVMLDKDDSQTDEEACQFLDQGWNSVLLELKDYCERVERTGKLHAPAKSRSQKASRE
;
A
#
# COMPACT_ATOMS: atom_id res chain seq x y z
N MET A 1 6.18 38.86 -46.71
CA MET A 1 5.07 38.58 -45.77
C MET A 1 5.30 37.18 -45.19
N THR A 2 5.95 37.10 -44.06
CA THR A 2 6.28 35.86 -43.35
C THR A 2 5.16 35.55 -42.38
N SER A 3 4.40 34.50 -42.68
CA SER A 3 3.32 34.00 -41.80
C SER A 3 3.91 33.27 -40.64
N THR A 4 3.86 33.88 -39.47
CA THR A 4 4.24 33.24 -38.20
C THR A 4 3.11 32.28 -37.80
N ARG A 5 3.34 30.99 -38.04
CA ARG A 5 2.45 29.91 -37.58
C ARG A 5 2.64 29.75 -36.08
N THR A 6 1.69 30.25 -35.29
CA THR A 6 1.64 30.05 -33.86
C THR A 6 1.45 28.53 -33.59
N GLU A 7 2.48 27.87 -33.11
CA GLU A 7 2.36 26.49 -32.63
C GLU A 7 1.47 26.47 -31.38
N ILE A 8 0.35 25.76 -31.47
CA ILE A 8 -0.50 25.45 -30.32
C ILE A 8 0.30 24.53 -29.43
N PRO A 9 0.48 24.86 -28.13
CA PRO A 9 1.18 23.95 -27.22
C PRO A 9 0.46 22.61 -27.19
N LYS A 10 1.18 21.53 -27.48
CA LYS A 10 0.69 20.15 -27.36
C LYS A 10 0.27 19.96 -25.90
N LYS A 11 -1.03 19.69 -25.71
CA LYS A 11 -1.56 19.20 -24.43
C LYS A 11 -0.66 18.05 -23.94
N PRO A 12 -0.13 18.08 -22.69
CA PRO A 12 0.67 16.99 -22.20
C PRO A 12 -0.09 15.68 -22.36
N ALA A 13 0.60 14.64 -22.79
CA ALA A 13 0.00 13.32 -22.95
C ALA A 13 -0.62 12.93 -21.60
N ALA A 14 -1.91 12.60 -21.59
CA ALA A 14 -2.60 12.14 -20.41
C ALA A 14 -1.77 11.00 -19.79
N LEU A 15 -1.46 11.11 -18.49
CA LEU A 15 -0.80 10.05 -17.72
C LEU A 15 -1.58 8.75 -17.96
N ARG A 16 -0.90 7.74 -18.48
CA ARG A 16 -1.45 6.39 -18.62
C ARG A 16 -1.05 5.60 -17.38
N GLY A 17 -1.94 5.59 -16.37
CA GLY A 17 -1.72 4.89 -15.14
C GLY A 17 -0.84 5.67 -14.14
N SER A 18 -0.85 5.23 -12.89
CA SER A 18 0.05 5.70 -11.83
C SER A 18 1.06 4.63 -11.47
N LYS A 19 2.24 5.09 -11.06
CA LYS A 19 3.31 4.21 -10.54
C LYS A 19 3.99 4.92 -9.39
N ILE A 20 3.76 4.42 -8.18
CA ILE A 20 4.37 4.93 -6.96
C ILE A 20 5.37 3.89 -6.46
N SER A 21 6.63 4.28 -6.31
CA SER A 21 7.68 3.43 -5.76
C SER A 21 8.28 4.06 -4.52
N LYS A 22 8.33 3.32 -3.43
CA LYS A 22 8.89 3.77 -2.15
C LYS A 22 9.89 2.75 -1.63
N LYS A 23 10.92 3.24 -0.97
CA LYS A 23 11.90 2.44 -0.26
C LYS A 23 11.98 2.88 1.20
N VAL A 24 11.94 1.92 2.12
CA VAL A 24 12.10 2.19 3.55
C VAL A 24 13.06 1.19 4.19
N TRP A 25 13.87 1.69 5.12
CA TRP A 25 14.78 0.89 5.93
C TRP A 25 14.16 0.63 7.29
N ILE A 26 14.04 -0.64 7.68
CA ILE A 26 13.38 -1.09 8.90
C ILE A 26 14.38 -1.86 9.76
N LYS A 27 14.56 -1.44 11.01
CA LYS A 27 15.42 -2.14 12.00
C LYS A 27 14.67 -3.34 12.58
N ALA A 28 14.36 -4.29 11.71
CA ALA A 28 13.71 -5.55 12.02
C ALA A 28 14.13 -6.60 10.98
N SER A 29 13.95 -7.87 11.31
CA SER A 29 14.24 -8.97 10.40
C SER A 29 13.26 -9.02 9.22
N PRO A 30 13.63 -9.58 8.06
CA PRO A 30 12.69 -9.83 6.97
C PRO A 30 11.47 -10.63 7.39
N GLU A 31 11.62 -11.61 8.26
CA GLU A 31 10.54 -12.40 8.82
C GLU A 31 9.54 -11.53 9.60
N THR A 32 10.01 -10.63 10.46
CA THR A 32 9.16 -9.70 11.20
C THR A 32 8.37 -8.80 10.27
N VAL A 33 9.00 -8.26 9.23
CA VAL A 33 8.33 -7.41 8.22
C VAL A 33 7.32 -8.21 7.42
N TYR A 34 7.67 -9.41 6.98
CA TYR A 34 6.76 -10.29 6.23
C TYR A 34 5.51 -10.65 7.06
N LYS A 35 5.69 -11.05 8.31
CA LYS A 35 4.59 -11.35 9.24
C LYS A 35 3.68 -10.14 9.47
N ALA A 36 4.23 -8.95 9.60
CA ALA A 36 3.45 -7.72 9.74
C ALA A 36 2.55 -7.45 8.52
N LEU A 37 2.97 -7.87 7.32
CA LEU A 37 2.24 -7.71 6.07
C LEU A 37 1.26 -8.87 5.77
N THR A 38 1.38 -10.02 6.45
CA THR A 38 0.65 -11.24 6.07
C THR A 38 -0.17 -11.88 7.19
N GLU A 39 0.13 -11.60 8.44
CA GLU A 39 -0.64 -12.16 9.55
C GLU A 39 -1.83 -11.27 9.92
N SER A 40 -3.04 -11.81 9.86
CA SER A 40 -4.29 -11.09 10.16
C SER A 40 -4.27 -10.37 11.50
N LYS A 41 -3.70 -11.00 12.54
CA LYS A 41 -3.57 -10.41 13.86
C LYS A 41 -2.63 -9.20 13.90
N GLN A 42 -1.56 -9.24 13.11
CA GLN A 42 -0.61 -8.14 13.02
C GLN A 42 -1.17 -6.99 12.18
N LEU A 43 -1.77 -7.30 11.03
CA LEU A 43 -2.46 -6.31 10.19
C LEU A 43 -3.52 -5.53 10.98
N ALA A 44 -4.30 -6.21 11.84
CA ALA A 44 -5.27 -5.56 12.72
C ALA A 44 -4.63 -4.70 13.84
N ARG A 45 -3.33 -4.68 13.96
CA ARG A 45 -2.59 -3.89 14.96
C ARG A 45 -2.05 -2.57 14.40
N TRP A 46 -1.75 -2.52 13.11
CA TRP A 46 -1.12 -1.35 12.54
C TRP A 46 -1.81 -0.82 11.28
N PHE A 47 -2.47 -1.68 10.49
CA PHE A 47 -2.96 -1.31 9.16
C PHE A 47 -4.48 -1.07 9.11
N CYS A 48 -5.27 -1.88 9.77
CA CYS A 48 -6.74 -1.86 9.68
C CYS A 48 -7.40 -2.29 10.99
N ASP A 49 -8.73 -2.21 11.07
CA ASP A 49 -9.47 -2.67 12.26
C ASP A 49 -9.64 -4.19 12.29
N ARG A 50 -9.79 -4.80 11.11
CA ARG A 50 -9.86 -6.26 10.94
C ARG A 50 -9.23 -6.66 9.62
N ALA A 51 -8.55 -7.80 9.63
CA ALA A 51 -8.01 -8.40 8.43
C ALA A 51 -8.31 -9.89 8.36
N SER A 52 -8.45 -10.40 7.15
CA SER A 52 -8.36 -11.81 6.80
C SER A 52 -7.29 -11.95 5.73
N CYS A 53 -6.27 -12.74 6.01
CA CYS A 53 -5.13 -12.88 5.12
C CYS A 53 -4.66 -14.33 5.11
N ASP A 54 -4.62 -14.91 3.92
CA ASP A 54 -3.99 -16.19 3.65
C ASP A 54 -2.95 -15.96 2.54
N ALA A 55 -1.69 -15.70 2.94
CA ALA A 55 -0.62 -15.30 2.04
C ALA A 55 -0.12 -16.46 1.16
N ARG A 56 -0.99 -16.95 0.30
CA ARG A 56 -0.71 -17.94 -0.75
C ARG A 56 -1.25 -17.46 -2.09
N GLU A 57 -0.58 -17.76 -3.17
CA GLU A 57 -1.02 -17.39 -4.52
C GLU A 57 -2.46 -17.87 -4.79
N GLY A 58 -3.28 -16.97 -5.36
CA GLY A 58 -4.71 -17.20 -5.62
C GLY A 58 -5.61 -17.05 -4.40
N LYS A 59 -5.09 -16.77 -3.20
CA LYS A 59 -5.89 -16.53 -1.99
C LYS A 59 -6.15 -15.05 -1.78
N GLU A 60 -7.23 -14.76 -1.02
CA GLU A 60 -7.64 -13.39 -0.75
C GLU A 60 -6.92 -12.77 0.43
N PHE A 61 -6.68 -11.48 0.29
CA PHE A 61 -6.41 -10.53 1.35
C PHE A 61 -7.64 -9.64 1.51
N VAL A 62 -8.14 -9.51 2.73
CA VAL A 62 -9.27 -8.62 3.05
C VAL A 62 -8.89 -7.74 4.22
N ALA A 63 -9.07 -6.43 4.08
CA ALA A 63 -8.87 -5.48 5.15
C ALA A 63 -10.14 -4.62 5.35
N CYS A 64 -10.51 -4.39 6.60
CA CYS A 64 -11.69 -3.61 6.96
C CYS A 64 -11.28 -2.44 7.85
N TRP A 65 -11.73 -1.24 7.50
CA TRP A 65 -11.57 -0.01 8.26
C TRP A 65 -12.92 0.51 8.72
N LYS A 66 -12.97 1.00 9.96
CA LYS A 66 -14.15 1.61 10.54
C LYS A 66 -13.94 3.12 10.67
N SER A 67 -14.97 3.89 10.32
CA SER A 67 -15.02 5.34 10.52
C SER A 67 -16.40 5.72 11.11
N GLY A 68 -16.46 5.86 12.42
CA GLY A 68 -17.73 6.08 13.11
C GLY A 68 -18.72 4.95 12.89
N LYS A 69 -19.85 5.24 12.24
CA LYS A 69 -20.91 4.26 11.90
C LYS A 69 -20.69 3.58 10.54
N SER A 70 -19.74 4.05 9.74
CA SER A 70 -19.42 3.49 8.43
C SER A 70 -18.25 2.51 8.51
N SER A 71 -18.19 1.60 7.56
CA SER A 71 -17.06 0.70 7.37
C SER A 71 -16.71 0.62 5.89
N ARG A 72 -15.42 0.51 5.60
CA ARG A 72 -14.90 0.28 4.27
C ARG A 72 -14.13 -1.03 4.27
N GLN A 73 -14.24 -1.78 3.20
CA GLN A 73 -13.54 -3.05 3.02
C GLN A 73 -12.78 -3.03 1.70
N GLY A 74 -11.50 -3.34 1.76
CA GLY A 74 -10.67 -3.59 0.58
C GLY A 74 -10.40 -5.07 0.41
N ARG A 75 -10.33 -5.55 -0.85
CA ARG A 75 -10.06 -6.95 -1.22
C ARG A 75 -8.99 -7.02 -2.30
N ALA A 76 -8.06 -7.93 -2.13
CA ALA A 76 -7.03 -8.22 -3.13
C ALA A 76 -6.76 -9.72 -3.22
N LEU A 77 -6.18 -10.15 -4.34
CA LEU A 77 -5.69 -11.51 -4.53
C LEU A 77 -4.17 -11.51 -4.49
N PHE A 78 -3.58 -12.47 -3.79
CA PHE A 78 -2.15 -12.71 -3.89
C PHE A 78 -1.82 -13.31 -5.25
N THR A 79 -1.01 -12.62 -6.04
CA THR A 79 -0.56 -13.07 -7.35
C THR A 79 0.83 -13.70 -7.32
N ARG A 80 1.67 -13.25 -6.39
CA ARG A 80 3.01 -13.83 -6.15
C ARG A 80 3.34 -13.79 -4.66
N VAL A 81 3.81 -14.89 -4.14
CA VAL A 81 4.22 -15.01 -2.74
C VAL A 81 5.53 -15.79 -2.64
N ALA A 82 6.56 -15.16 -2.08
CA ALA A 82 7.77 -15.83 -1.63
C ALA A 82 8.03 -15.40 -0.18
N PRO A 83 7.91 -16.29 0.80
CA PRO A 83 8.04 -15.95 2.21
C PRO A 83 9.31 -15.15 2.50
N ASP A 84 9.20 -14.14 3.33
CA ASP A 84 10.25 -13.24 3.78
C ASP A 84 10.97 -12.44 2.67
N SER A 85 10.50 -12.51 1.43
CA SER A 85 11.18 -11.85 0.30
C SER A 85 10.28 -11.12 -0.69
N LEU A 86 9.07 -11.62 -0.98
CA LEU A 86 8.19 -11.02 -1.99
C LEU A 86 6.72 -11.23 -1.66
N LEU A 87 5.95 -10.18 -1.82
CA LEU A 87 4.48 -10.21 -1.89
C LEU A 87 4.03 -9.38 -3.08
N GLU A 88 3.08 -9.89 -3.85
CA GLU A 88 2.38 -9.13 -4.87
C GLU A 88 0.88 -9.42 -4.79
N LEU A 89 0.10 -8.36 -4.81
CA LEU A 89 -1.36 -8.38 -4.72
C LEU A 89 -1.97 -7.65 -5.90
N LEU A 90 -3.07 -8.20 -6.42
CA LEU A 90 -3.96 -7.54 -7.36
C LEU A 90 -5.20 -7.08 -6.61
N TRP A 91 -5.44 -5.78 -6.53
CA TRP A 91 -6.64 -5.21 -5.93
C TRP A 91 -7.86 -5.45 -6.81
N ILE A 92 -8.90 -6.07 -6.23
CA ILE A 92 -10.19 -6.36 -6.87
C ILE A 92 -11.32 -5.51 -6.31
N ASP A 93 -11.13 -4.93 -5.13
CA ASP A 93 -12.03 -3.97 -4.50
C ASP A 93 -11.20 -3.09 -3.56
N ASP A 94 -11.19 -1.79 -3.76
CA ASP A 94 -10.44 -0.84 -2.93
C ASP A 94 -11.30 -0.17 -1.84
N GLY A 95 -12.53 -0.65 -1.69
CA GLY A 95 -13.53 -0.12 -0.74
C GLY A 95 -14.40 0.99 -1.32
N GLU A 96 -14.24 1.32 -2.59
CA GLU A 96 -15.09 2.25 -3.36
C GLU A 96 -15.94 1.52 -4.41
N GLY A 97 -15.74 0.21 -4.57
CA GLY A 97 -16.45 -0.67 -5.49
C GLY A 97 -15.56 -1.72 -6.12
N GLU A 98 -16.18 -2.72 -6.73
CA GLU A 98 -15.45 -3.77 -7.43
C GLU A 98 -14.69 -3.20 -8.63
N ARG A 99 -13.42 -3.55 -8.72
CA ARG A 99 -12.58 -3.24 -9.87
C ARG A 99 -12.46 -4.46 -10.78
N PRO A 100 -12.60 -4.32 -12.09
CA PRO A 100 -12.27 -5.41 -12.99
C PRO A 100 -10.77 -5.74 -12.90
N GLU A 101 -10.39 -7.00 -13.02
CA GLU A 101 -8.97 -7.42 -13.04
C GLU A 101 -8.18 -6.69 -14.14
N SER A 102 -8.86 -6.33 -15.24
CA SER A 102 -8.29 -5.51 -16.32
C SER A 102 -7.91 -4.08 -15.91
N ALA A 103 -8.35 -3.59 -14.75
CA ALA A 103 -7.94 -2.29 -14.22
C ALA A 103 -6.46 -2.25 -13.82
N GLY A 104 -5.85 -3.42 -13.54
CA GLY A 104 -4.41 -3.56 -13.36
C GLY A 104 -3.84 -2.87 -12.12
N HIS A 105 -4.62 -2.75 -11.03
CA HIS A 105 -4.11 -2.17 -9.78
C HIS A 105 -3.35 -3.23 -8.97
N THR A 106 -2.04 -3.17 -9.00
CA THR A 106 -1.14 -4.09 -8.30
C THR A 106 -0.32 -3.40 -7.23
N LEU A 107 -0.10 -4.11 -6.13
CA LEU A 107 0.77 -3.67 -5.04
C LEU A 107 1.80 -4.77 -4.77
N SER A 108 3.08 -4.43 -4.81
CA SER A 108 4.14 -5.38 -4.49
C SER A 108 5.08 -4.85 -3.41
N TYR A 109 5.60 -5.79 -2.64
CA TYR A 109 6.63 -5.57 -1.62
C TYR A 109 7.80 -6.52 -1.86
N GLU A 110 8.98 -5.98 -2.11
CA GLU A 110 10.24 -6.72 -2.07
C GLU A 110 10.90 -6.50 -0.72
N ILE A 111 11.26 -7.58 -0.06
CA ILE A 111 11.82 -7.60 1.29
C ILE A 111 13.24 -8.16 1.19
N ARG A 112 14.24 -7.40 1.58
CA ARG A 112 15.64 -7.80 1.47
C ARG A 112 16.38 -7.56 2.77
N SER A 113 17.15 -8.55 3.24
CA SER A 113 18.09 -8.33 4.34
C SER A 113 19.33 -7.59 3.83
N LYS A 114 19.71 -6.52 4.52
CA LYS A 114 20.91 -5.75 4.18
C LYS A 114 21.48 -5.07 5.41
N SER A 115 22.74 -5.39 5.73
CA SER A 115 23.47 -4.76 6.85
C SER A 115 22.72 -4.83 8.20
N GLY A 116 22.10 -5.97 8.52
CA GLY A 116 21.36 -6.16 9.78
C GLY A 116 20.00 -5.46 9.86
N MET A 117 19.55 -4.89 8.74
CA MET A 117 18.23 -4.24 8.60
C MET A 117 17.47 -4.88 7.45
N THR A 118 16.20 -4.55 7.34
CA THR A 118 15.38 -4.89 6.18
C THR A 118 15.22 -3.68 5.27
N GLU A 119 15.59 -3.83 4.01
CA GLU A 119 15.21 -2.94 2.92
C GLU A 119 13.86 -3.41 2.38
N LEU A 120 12.83 -2.59 2.53
CA LEU A 120 11.52 -2.82 1.94
C LEU A 120 11.32 -1.89 0.76
N VAL A 121 11.06 -2.46 -0.42
CA VAL A 121 10.70 -1.70 -1.62
C VAL A 121 9.24 -1.99 -1.93
N MET A 122 8.41 -0.95 -1.89
CA MET A 122 7.00 -1.00 -2.25
C MET A 122 6.82 -0.42 -3.65
N LEU A 123 6.01 -1.07 -4.45
CA LEU A 123 5.57 -0.59 -5.75
C LEU A 123 4.05 -0.72 -5.84
N ASP A 124 3.38 0.42 -5.96
CA ASP A 124 1.96 0.54 -6.26
C ASP A 124 1.79 0.98 -7.72
N LYS A 125 1.09 0.20 -8.51
CA LYS A 125 0.87 0.44 -9.92
C LYS A 125 -0.61 0.30 -10.23
N ASP A 126 -1.22 1.38 -10.70
CA ASP A 126 -2.63 1.41 -11.11
C ASP A 126 -2.75 1.92 -12.55
N ASP A 127 -2.98 1.02 -13.47
CA ASP A 127 -3.07 1.33 -14.90
C ASP A 127 -4.34 2.13 -15.25
N SER A 128 -5.35 2.14 -14.38
CA SER A 128 -6.59 2.89 -14.56
C SER A 128 -6.52 4.32 -14.04
N GLN A 129 -5.55 4.65 -13.19
CA GLN A 129 -5.45 5.97 -12.56
C GLN A 129 -4.86 6.99 -13.55
N THR A 130 -5.60 8.05 -13.83
CA THR A 130 -5.20 9.12 -14.77
C THR A 130 -5.23 10.51 -14.14
N ASP A 131 -5.67 10.62 -12.88
CA ASP A 131 -5.76 11.88 -12.15
C ASP A 131 -4.44 12.14 -11.38
N GLU A 132 -3.78 13.26 -11.74
CA GLU A 132 -2.51 13.63 -11.13
C GLU A 132 -2.63 14.03 -9.65
N GLU A 133 -3.72 14.71 -9.26
CA GLU A 133 -3.96 15.09 -7.86
C GLU A 133 -4.20 13.84 -6.99
N ALA A 134 -4.96 12.88 -7.51
CA ALA A 134 -5.16 11.59 -6.84
C ALA A 134 -3.84 10.81 -6.70
N CYS A 135 -2.98 10.84 -7.72
CA CYS A 135 -1.64 10.22 -7.63
C CYS A 135 -0.78 10.86 -6.55
N GLN A 136 -0.78 12.19 -6.45
CA GLN A 136 -0.03 12.91 -5.41
C GLN A 136 -0.57 12.61 -4.01
N PHE A 137 -1.89 12.54 -3.85
CA PHE A 137 -2.53 12.17 -2.60
C PHE A 137 -2.16 10.76 -2.15
N LEU A 138 -2.19 9.80 -3.08
CA LEU A 138 -1.76 8.41 -2.83
C LEU A 138 -0.28 8.32 -2.48
N ASP A 139 0.57 9.07 -3.16
CA ASP A 139 2.01 9.11 -2.86
C ASP A 139 2.29 9.56 -1.42
N GLN A 140 1.60 10.60 -0.95
CA GLN A 140 1.70 11.06 0.43
C GLN A 140 1.11 10.04 1.42
N GLY A 141 -0.01 9.41 1.07
CA GLY A 141 -0.64 8.36 1.86
C GLY A 141 0.32 7.18 2.09
N TRP A 142 1.03 6.75 1.07
CA TRP A 142 2.03 5.68 1.18
C TRP A 142 3.18 6.02 2.11
N ASN A 143 3.62 7.28 2.15
CA ASN A 143 4.65 7.69 3.12
C ASN A 143 4.18 7.44 4.57
N SER A 144 2.94 7.79 4.89
CA SER A 144 2.38 7.57 6.23
C SER A 144 2.23 6.09 6.55
N VAL A 145 1.70 5.30 5.62
CA VAL A 145 1.52 3.84 5.79
C VAL A 145 2.85 3.14 6.03
N LEU A 146 3.88 3.47 5.26
CA LEU A 146 5.20 2.86 5.41
C LEU A 146 5.91 3.27 6.71
N LEU A 147 5.69 4.48 7.20
CA LEU A 147 6.18 4.91 8.52
C LEU A 147 5.50 4.13 9.65
N GLU A 148 4.19 3.93 9.57
CA GLU A 148 3.45 3.12 10.55
C GLU A 148 3.92 1.66 10.56
N LEU A 149 4.12 1.07 9.39
CA LEU A 149 4.69 -0.28 9.26
C LEU A 149 6.08 -0.37 9.89
N LYS A 150 6.95 0.59 9.57
CA LYS A 150 8.30 0.67 10.13
C LYS A 150 8.27 0.73 11.64
N ASP A 151 7.52 1.66 12.22
CA ASP A 151 7.41 1.84 13.66
C ASP A 151 6.85 0.59 14.35
N TYR A 152 5.87 -0.07 13.72
CA TYR A 152 5.29 -1.31 14.21
C TYR A 152 6.33 -2.44 14.22
N CYS A 153 7.00 -2.70 13.11
CA CYS A 153 7.99 -3.76 12.99
C CYS A 153 9.17 -3.57 13.95
N GLU A 154 9.69 -2.35 14.07
CA GLU A 154 10.80 -2.05 14.97
C GLU A 154 10.41 -2.22 16.45
N ARG A 155 9.17 -1.97 16.83
CA ARG A 155 8.66 -2.25 18.18
C ARG A 155 8.53 -3.74 18.43
N VAL A 156 7.95 -4.48 17.48
CA VAL A 156 7.81 -5.94 17.58
C VAL A 156 9.18 -6.60 17.70
N GLU A 157 10.13 -6.23 16.84
CA GLU A 157 11.49 -6.77 16.86
C GLU A 157 12.18 -6.54 18.23
N ARG A 158 12.09 -5.32 18.75
CA ARG A 158 12.72 -4.94 20.01
C ARG A 158 12.11 -5.63 21.24
N THR A 159 10.80 -5.87 21.24
CA THR A 159 10.09 -6.33 22.43
C THR A 159 9.65 -7.78 22.34
N GLY A 160 9.67 -8.39 21.16
CA GLY A 160 9.13 -9.73 20.90
C GLY A 160 7.62 -9.84 21.15
N LYS A 161 6.87 -8.73 21.23
CA LYS A 161 5.44 -8.69 21.54
C LYS A 161 4.65 -7.95 20.48
N LEU A 162 3.47 -8.49 20.18
CA LEU A 162 2.49 -7.78 19.34
C LEU A 162 1.85 -6.66 20.17
N HIS A 163 2.11 -5.41 19.79
CA HIS A 163 1.56 -4.25 20.48
C HIS A 163 0.11 -3.97 20.05
N ALA A 164 -0.66 -3.40 20.99
CA ALA A 164 -1.97 -2.84 20.69
C ALA A 164 -1.81 -1.70 19.64
N PRO A 165 -2.81 -1.49 18.75
CA PRO A 165 -2.77 -0.40 17.81
C PRO A 165 -2.57 0.93 18.55
N ALA A 166 -1.68 1.77 18.06
CA ALA A 166 -1.66 3.16 18.48
C ALA A 166 -3.05 3.72 18.19
N LYS A 167 -3.72 4.30 19.21
CA LYS A 167 -5.05 4.88 19.06
C LYS A 167 -5.07 5.76 17.83
N SER A 168 -6.00 5.48 16.91
CA SER A 168 -6.08 6.00 15.56
C SER A 168 -5.80 7.50 15.46
N ARG A 169 -4.81 7.86 14.66
CA ARG A 169 -4.63 9.21 14.13
C ARG A 169 -5.51 9.52 12.90
N SER A 170 -6.39 8.61 12.52
CA SER A 170 -7.22 8.73 11.30
C SER A 170 -8.53 9.48 11.50
N GLN A 171 -8.57 10.51 12.37
CA GLN A 171 -9.74 11.38 12.51
C GLN A 171 -9.46 12.86 12.25
N LYS A 172 -8.41 13.21 11.48
CA LYS A 172 -8.12 14.62 11.18
C LYS A 172 -8.05 15.00 9.70
N ALA A 173 -8.66 14.21 8.84
CA ALA A 173 -8.75 14.55 7.41
C ALA A 173 -10.21 14.47 6.90
N SER A 174 -11.15 15.00 7.65
CA SER A 174 -12.53 15.24 7.19
C SER A 174 -13.17 16.32 8.01
N ARG A 175 -12.69 17.55 7.87
CA ARG A 175 -13.40 18.80 8.16
C ARG A 175 -12.66 19.92 7.43
N GLU A 176 -13.12 20.20 6.24
CA GLU A 176 -13.46 21.50 5.66
C GLU A 176 -13.84 21.29 4.19
#